data_5149112df676aaa1b1096604ea5066a2
#
_entry.id   5149112df676aaa1b1096604ea5066a2
#
_cell.length_a   1.000
_cell.length_b   1.000
_cell.length_c   1.000
_cell.angle_alpha   90.00
_cell.angle_beta   90.00
_cell.angle_gamma   90.00
#
_symmetry.space_group_name_H-M   'P 1'
#
loop_
_entity.id
_entity.type
_entity.pdbx_description
1 polymer ?
#
loop_
_entity_poly.entity_id
_entity_poly.type
_entity_poly.pdbx_seq_one_letter_code
_entity_poly.pdbx_strand_id
1 'polypeptide(L)'
;GESFTIADPNEIWIMEMIGKGPGIRGAVWVAVRVPDDCISAHANQSRIHQFDMNDKENCMYSPDVVSFAREKGYFNGVNKDFSFSLAYAPLDFGARRFCEARVWSYFNKFTDNGKDYLPYIEGKTNTPMPLFVKPKHKLSVQDVKDMMRDHYEGTPLDISNDFGAGPYKTPYRLSPLNFKVDGQEYFNERPISTQQSGFVFVAQMRAHKPD
;
A
#
# COMPACT_ATOMS: atom_id res chain seq x y z
N GLY A 1 -1.76 -4.41 12.13
CA GLY A 1 -0.45 -4.30 11.48
C GLY A 1 -0.13 -2.88 11.10
N GLU A 2 1.15 -2.61 10.89
CA GLU A 2 1.66 -1.30 10.53
C GLU A 2 2.65 -1.42 9.37
N SER A 3 2.73 -0.37 8.55
CA SER A 3 3.75 -0.22 7.51
C SER A 3 4.53 1.06 7.76
N PHE A 4 5.85 0.99 7.59
CA PHE A 4 6.76 2.10 7.82
C PHE A 4 7.61 2.34 6.58
N THR A 5 7.86 3.60 6.26
CA THR A 5 8.95 4.02 5.38
C THR A 5 10.07 4.55 6.24
N ILE A 6 11.24 3.94 6.16
CA ILE A 6 12.45 4.32 6.88
C ILE A 6 13.44 4.82 5.85
N ALA A 7 13.87 6.07 5.97
CA ALA A 7 14.70 6.71 4.97
C ALA A 7 15.83 7.52 5.58
N ASP A 8 16.96 7.48 4.93
CA ASP A 8 18.07 8.41 5.12
C ASP A 8 18.47 9.04 3.77
N PRO A 9 19.54 9.86 3.67
CA PRO A 9 19.96 10.45 2.39
C PRO A 9 20.43 9.45 1.33
N ASN A 10 20.71 8.21 1.69
CA ASN A 10 21.35 7.21 0.82
C ASN A 10 20.39 6.10 0.41
N GLU A 11 19.45 5.72 1.30
CA GLU A 11 18.57 4.58 1.05
C GLU A 11 17.20 4.73 1.68
N ILE A 12 16.25 3.94 1.19
CA ILE A 12 14.88 3.86 1.67
C ILE A 12 14.54 2.39 1.89
N TRP A 13 13.90 2.10 3.03
CA TRP A 13 13.39 0.79 3.37
C TRP A 13 11.88 0.85 3.61
N ILE A 14 11.17 -0.18 3.17
CA ILE A 14 9.79 -0.43 3.56
C ILE A 14 9.79 -1.56 4.57
N MET A 15 9.19 -1.32 5.72
CA MET A 15 9.02 -2.31 6.78
C MET A 15 7.53 -2.54 7.02
N GLU A 16 7.13 -3.80 7.06
CA GLU A 16 5.79 -4.22 7.43
C GLU A 16 5.84 -5.08 8.69
N MET A 17 4.94 -4.82 9.62
CA MET A 17 4.94 -5.44 10.95
C MET A 17 3.53 -5.84 11.37
N ILE A 18 3.40 -7.03 11.95
CA ILE A 18 2.16 -7.57 12.49
C ILE A 18 2.38 -7.97 13.94
N GLY A 19 1.57 -7.44 14.85
CA GLY A 19 1.56 -7.89 16.24
C GLY A 19 1.16 -9.36 16.36
N LYS A 20 1.80 -10.11 17.26
CA LYS A 20 1.56 -11.56 17.44
C LYS A 20 0.18 -11.90 18.02
N GLY A 21 -0.60 -10.91 18.40
CA GLY A 21 -1.95 -11.07 18.91
C GLY A 21 -2.04 -11.01 20.44
N PRO A 22 -3.26 -11.12 20.97
CA PRO A 22 -3.52 -11.00 22.41
C PRO A 22 -2.74 -12.04 23.21
N GLY A 23 -2.12 -11.60 24.30
CA GLY A 23 -1.36 -12.46 25.21
C GLY A 23 0.04 -12.85 24.74
N ILE A 24 0.45 -12.50 23.51
CA ILE A 24 1.78 -12.78 22.99
C ILE A 24 2.53 -11.46 22.76
N ARG A 25 3.62 -11.27 23.47
CA ARG A 25 4.43 -10.06 23.35
C ARG A 25 5.24 -10.04 22.06
N GLY A 26 5.29 -8.89 21.39
CA GLY A 26 6.11 -8.67 20.21
C GLY A 26 5.35 -8.72 18.88
N ALA A 27 6.10 -8.68 17.81
CA ALA A 27 5.60 -8.67 16.45
C ALA A 27 6.49 -9.51 15.53
N VAL A 28 5.94 -9.95 14.43
CA VAL A 28 6.71 -10.43 13.26
C VAL A 28 6.79 -9.30 12.24
N TRP A 29 7.90 -9.21 11.55
CA TRP A 29 8.14 -8.13 10.59
C TRP A 29 9.09 -8.54 9.48
N VAL A 30 9.00 -7.83 8.39
CA VAL A 30 9.93 -7.88 7.26
C VAL A 30 10.21 -6.46 6.79
N ALA A 31 11.44 -6.17 6.41
CA ALA A 31 11.85 -4.92 5.80
C ALA A 31 12.63 -5.21 4.52
N VAL A 32 12.35 -4.46 3.46
CA VAL A 32 13.02 -4.57 2.17
C VAL A 32 13.50 -3.20 1.70
N ARG A 33 14.70 -3.17 1.15
CA ARG A 33 15.28 -1.96 0.59
C ARG A 33 14.62 -1.62 -0.74
N VAL A 34 14.24 -0.37 -0.93
CA VAL A 34 13.73 0.13 -2.21
C VAL A 34 14.91 0.31 -3.17
N PRO A 35 14.89 -0.26 -4.38
CA PRO A 35 15.94 -0.01 -5.37
C PRO A 35 16.07 1.49 -5.70
N ASP A 36 17.28 1.96 -5.92
CA ASP A 36 17.61 3.40 -6.04
C ASP A 36 16.88 4.11 -7.20
N ASP A 37 16.48 3.36 -8.23
CA ASP A 37 15.77 3.88 -9.40
C ASP A 37 14.25 3.61 -9.35
N CYS A 38 13.72 3.20 -8.21
CA CYS A 38 12.33 2.83 -8.03
C CYS A 38 11.60 3.74 -7.02
N ILE A 39 10.28 3.70 -7.14
CA ILE A 39 9.35 4.22 -6.14
C ILE A 39 8.51 3.07 -5.59
N SER A 40 7.97 3.28 -4.41
CA SER A 40 7.01 2.37 -3.79
C SER A 40 5.93 3.16 -3.05
N ALA A 41 4.82 2.49 -2.76
CA ALA A 41 3.75 3.02 -1.94
C ALA A 41 3.07 1.89 -1.16
N HIS A 42 2.50 2.22 -0.02
CA HIS A 42 1.66 1.32 0.78
C HIS A 42 0.52 2.13 1.44
N ALA A 43 -0.60 1.47 1.68
CA ALA A 43 -1.80 2.14 2.18
C ALA A 43 -2.66 1.18 3.00
N ASN A 44 -2.35 1.02 4.28
CA ASN A 44 -3.08 0.17 5.25
C ASN A 44 -3.17 -1.33 4.88
N GLN A 45 -2.35 -1.80 3.97
CA GLN A 45 -2.29 -3.20 3.54
C GLN A 45 -0.84 -3.63 3.41
N SER A 46 -0.54 -4.84 3.86
CA SER A 46 0.77 -5.46 3.62
C SER A 46 0.92 -5.81 2.15
N ARG A 47 2.07 -5.47 1.57
CA ARG A 47 2.38 -5.67 0.15
C ARG A 47 3.67 -6.44 -0.10
N ILE A 48 4.48 -6.68 0.93
CA ILE A 48 5.67 -7.52 0.81
C ILE A 48 5.20 -8.97 0.71
N HIS A 49 5.26 -9.51 -0.50
CA HIS A 49 4.94 -10.91 -0.77
C HIS A 49 6.14 -11.80 -0.45
N GLN A 50 6.82 -12.31 -1.46
CA GLN A 50 8.06 -13.06 -1.29
C GLN A 50 9.24 -12.11 -1.12
N PHE A 51 10.22 -12.53 -0.36
CA PHE A 51 11.46 -11.80 -0.12
C PHE A 51 12.62 -12.81 0.01
N ASP A 52 13.80 -12.39 -0.39
CA ASP A 52 14.97 -13.26 -0.33
C ASP A 52 15.58 -13.24 1.09
N MET A 53 15.42 -14.33 1.82
CA MET A 53 15.94 -14.50 3.17
C MET A 53 17.48 -14.56 3.23
N ASN A 54 18.13 -14.73 2.09
CA ASN A 54 19.60 -14.79 1.99
C ASN A 54 20.23 -13.44 1.60
N ASP A 55 19.42 -12.51 1.07
CA ASP A 55 19.88 -11.17 0.71
C ASP A 55 19.95 -10.28 1.96
N LYS A 56 21.12 -10.29 2.62
CA LYS A 56 21.34 -9.52 3.85
C LYS A 56 21.55 -8.02 3.62
N GLU A 57 21.78 -7.62 2.37
CA GLU A 57 21.98 -6.21 2.00
C GLU A 57 20.63 -5.51 1.78
N ASN A 58 19.63 -6.21 1.23
CA ASN A 58 18.36 -5.63 0.83
C ASN A 58 17.14 -6.20 1.58
N CYS A 59 17.35 -7.13 2.51
CA CYS A 59 16.27 -7.74 3.27
C CYS A 59 16.63 -7.99 4.73
N MET A 60 15.76 -7.56 5.62
CA MET A 60 15.78 -7.88 7.05
C MET A 60 14.41 -8.41 7.50
N TYR A 61 14.40 -9.29 8.49
CA TYR A 61 13.14 -9.86 8.99
C TYR A 61 13.30 -10.40 10.42
N SER A 62 12.17 -10.54 11.13
CA SER A 62 12.18 -11.15 12.46
C SER A 62 12.56 -12.62 12.38
N PRO A 63 13.38 -13.16 13.30
CA PRO A 63 13.87 -14.54 13.23
C PRO A 63 12.76 -15.59 13.17
N ASP A 64 11.61 -15.27 13.71
CA ASP A 64 10.46 -16.14 13.81
C ASP A 64 9.35 -15.87 12.76
N VAL A 65 9.61 -15.04 11.75
CA VAL A 65 8.61 -14.65 10.74
C VAL A 65 7.93 -15.84 10.04
N VAL A 66 8.66 -16.92 9.77
CA VAL A 66 8.09 -18.12 9.14
C VAL A 66 7.58 -19.12 10.18
N SER A 67 8.35 -19.34 11.25
CA SER A 67 7.97 -20.34 12.27
C SER A 67 6.68 -19.93 12.99
N PHE A 68 6.50 -18.66 13.28
CA PHE A 68 5.27 -18.14 13.87
C PHE A 68 4.06 -18.32 12.93
N ALA A 69 4.22 -18.09 11.62
CA ALA A 69 3.16 -18.32 10.65
C ALA A 69 2.75 -19.80 10.61
N ARG A 70 3.72 -20.72 10.70
CA ARG A 70 3.42 -22.16 10.79
C ARG A 70 2.73 -22.55 12.08
N GLU A 71 3.20 -22.04 13.22
CA GLU A 71 2.58 -22.26 14.52
C GLU A 71 1.09 -21.85 14.53
N LYS A 72 0.77 -20.72 13.87
CA LYS A 72 -0.60 -20.21 13.76
C LYS A 72 -1.42 -20.83 12.64
N GLY A 73 -0.85 -21.71 11.84
CA GLY A 73 -1.54 -22.33 10.70
C GLY A 73 -1.76 -21.38 9.51
N TYR A 74 -1.06 -20.25 9.48
CA TYR A 74 -1.17 -19.27 8.39
C TYR A 74 -0.34 -19.67 7.16
N PHE A 75 0.62 -20.56 7.33
CA PHE A 75 1.49 -21.05 6.27
C PHE A 75 1.92 -22.48 6.53
N ASN A 76 1.90 -23.33 5.49
CA ASN A 76 2.29 -24.73 5.56
C ASN A 76 3.13 -25.16 4.35
N GLY A 77 4.05 -24.30 3.90
CA GLY A 77 4.91 -24.55 2.75
C GLY A 77 6.40 -24.61 3.10
N VAL A 78 7.23 -24.65 2.08
CA VAL A 78 8.69 -24.50 2.21
C VAL A 78 9.06 -23.03 2.28
N ASN A 79 10.15 -22.66 2.95
CA ASN A 79 10.50 -21.25 3.22
C ASN A 79 10.57 -20.38 1.96
N LYS A 80 11.05 -20.91 0.84
CA LYS A 80 11.15 -20.18 -0.42
C LYS A 80 9.79 -19.70 -0.98
N ASP A 81 8.71 -20.35 -0.59
CA ASP A 81 7.36 -20.03 -1.06
C ASP A 81 6.61 -19.14 -0.05
N PHE A 82 7.28 -18.77 1.04
CA PHE A 82 6.67 -17.92 2.06
C PHE A 82 6.39 -16.52 1.53
N SER A 83 5.16 -16.06 1.71
CA SER A 83 4.72 -14.70 1.43
C SER A 83 4.22 -14.04 2.71
N PHE A 84 4.87 -12.94 3.10
CA PHE A 84 4.51 -12.23 4.32
C PHE A 84 3.06 -11.71 4.26
N SER A 85 2.70 -11.03 3.19
CA SER A 85 1.36 -10.46 3.04
C SER A 85 0.26 -11.54 2.97
N LEU A 86 0.50 -12.65 2.27
CA LEU A 86 -0.50 -13.73 2.20
C LEU A 86 -0.68 -14.45 3.54
N ALA A 87 0.42 -14.62 4.31
CA ALA A 87 0.35 -15.26 5.61
C ALA A 87 -0.31 -14.39 6.68
N TYR A 88 0.01 -13.11 6.72
CA TYR A 88 -0.36 -12.24 7.84
C TYR A 88 -1.44 -11.20 7.55
N ALA A 89 -1.67 -10.89 6.28
CA ALA A 89 -2.65 -9.88 5.85
C ALA A 89 -3.26 -10.25 4.50
N PRO A 90 -3.94 -11.40 4.38
CA PRO A 90 -4.56 -11.80 3.12
C PRO A 90 -5.53 -10.74 2.64
N LEU A 91 -5.41 -10.41 1.36
CA LEU A 91 -6.17 -9.34 0.74
C LEU A 91 -7.56 -9.85 0.31
N ASP A 92 -8.61 -9.21 0.79
CA ASP A 92 -9.96 -9.34 0.23
C ASP A 92 -10.25 -8.26 -0.82
N PHE A 93 -11.41 -8.33 -1.47
CA PHE A 93 -11.78 -7.35 -2.49
C PHE A 93 -12.00 -5.96 -1.90
N GLY A 94 -12.53 -5.86 -0.68
CA GLY A 94 -12.70 -4.60 0.03
C GLY A 94 -11.36 -3.90 0.30
N ALA A 95 -10.38 -4.64 0.84
CA ALA A 95 -9.04 -4.12 1.05
C ALA A 95 -8.34 -3.73 -0.27
N ARG A 96 -8.60 -4.47 -1.35
CA ARG A 96 -8.11 -4.11 -2.69
C ARG A 96 -8.63 -2.74 -3.13
N ARG A 97 -9.92 -2.49 -2.96
CA ARG A 97 -10.55 -1.21 -3.33
C ARG A 97 -10.20 -0.07 -2.36
N PHE A 98 -10.10 -0.33 -1.06
CA PHE A 98 -9.77 0.71 -0.08
C PHE A 98 -8.27 1.00 0.00
N CYS A 99 -7.41 0.00 -0.15
CA CYS A 99 -5.98 0.13 0.09
C CYS A 99 -5.18 0.14 -1.22
N GLU A 100 -5.25 -0.93 -2.00
CA GLU A 100 -4.46 -1.06 -3.22
C GLU A 100 -4.85 -0.05 -4.30
N ALA A 101 -6.11 0.44 -4.35
CA ALA A 101 -6.50 1.50 -5.28
C ALA A 101 -5.70 2.80 -5.05
N ARG A 102 -5.35 3.14 -3.81
CA ARG A 102 -4.50 4.30 -3.50
C ARG A 102 -3.06 4.12 -4.01
N VAL A 103 -2.52 2.92 -3.88
CA VAL A 103 -1.21 2.56 -4.45
C VAL A 103 -1.26 2.60 -5.97
N TRP A 104 -2.34 2.06 -6.57
CA TRP A 104 -2.55 2.13 -8.01
C TRP A 104 -2.57 3.57 -8.52
N SER A 105 -3.29 4.47 -7.85
CA SER A 105 -3.33 5.88 -8.26
C SER A 105 -1.94 6.51 -8.29
N TYR A 106 -1.12 6.23 -7.27
CA TYR A 106 0.27 6.67 -7.24
C TYR A 106 1.08 6.12 -8.42
N PHE A 107 0.99 4.83 -8.70
CA PHE A 107 1.69 4.21 -9.82
C PHE A 107 1.17 4.70 -11.17
N ASN A 108 -0.15 4.84 -11.32
CA ASN A 108 -0.77 5.35 -12.54
C ASN A 108 -0.32 6.76 -12.89
N LYS A 109 -0.12 7.61 -11.88
CA LYS A 109 0.34 8.99 -12.07
C LYS A 109 1.81 9.08 -12.48
N PHE A 110 2.66 8.24 -11.92
CA PHE A 110 4.11 8.39 -12.02
C PHE A 110 4.83 7.34 -12.87
N THR A 111 4.13 6.38 -13.46
CA THR A 111 4.71 5.37 -14.36
C THR A 111 4.00 5.33 -15.70
N ASP A 112 4.68 4.86 -16.73
CA ASP A 112 4.10 4.77 -18.08
C ASP A 112 3.05 3.64 -18.18
N ASN A 113 3.22 2.59 -17.40
CA ASN A 113 2.37 1.39 -17.41
C ASN A 113 1.40 1.29 -16.22
N GLY A 114 1.27 2.34 -15.42
CA GLY A 114 0.43 2.30 -14.21
C GLY A 114 -1.04 1.97 -14.48
N LYS A 115 -1.58 2.40 -15.63
CA LYS A 115 -2.94 2.05 -16.07
C LYS A 115 -3.16 0.54 -16.25
N ASP A 116 -2.12 -0.22 -16.54
CA ASP A 116 -2.21 -1.66 -16.79
C ASP A 116 -2.54 -2.45 -15.51
N TYR A 117 -2.40 -1.83 -14.35
CA TYR A 117 -2.77 -2.41 -13.05
C TYR A 117 -4.25 -2.19 -12.67
N LEU A 118 -4.99 -1.37 -13.41
CA LEU A 118 -6.41 -1.11 -13.12
C LEU A 118 -7.27 -2.40 -13.08
N PRO A 119 -7.09 -3.40 -13.98
CA PRO A 119 -7.83 -4.65 -13.90
C PRO A 119 -7.67 -5.41 -12.58
N TYR A 120 -6.51 -5.28 -11.91
CA TYR A 120 -6.31 -5.85 -10.58
C TYR A 120 -7.19 -5.12 -9.54
N ILE A 121 -7.25 -3.80 -9.58
CA ILE A 121 -8.08 -2.99 -8.67
C ILE A 121 -9.56 -3.27 -8.89
N GLU A 122 -9.98 -3.53 -10.13
CA GLU A 122 -11.35 -3.86 -10.49
C GLU A 122 -11.74 -5.32 -10.18
N GLY A 123 -10.81 -6.15 -9.71
CA GLY A 123 -11.06 -7.57 -9.44
C GLY A 123 -11.12 -8.47 -10.69
N LYS A 124 -10.73 -7.96 -11.84
CA LYS A 124 -10.69 -8.71 -13.11
C LYS A 124 -9.50 -9.67 -13.22
N THR A 125 -8.49 -9.46 -12.41
CA THR A 125 -7.31 -10.34 -12.28
C THR A 125 -6.87 -10.40 -10.81
N ASN A 126 -6.17 -11.49 -10.45
CA ASN A 126 -5.58 -11.66 -9.13
C ASN A 126 -4.07 -11.43 -9.10
N THR A 127 -3.46 -11.04 -10.23
CA THR A 127 -2.03 -10.70 -10.28
C THR A 127 -1.79 -9.39 -9.54
N PRO A 128 -1.09 -9.38 -8.40
CA PRO A 128 -0.88 -8.17 -7.62
C PRO A 128 0.04 -7.19 -8.35
N MET A 129 -0.08 -5.93 -8.01
CA MET A 129 0.88 -4.91 -8.46
C MET A 129 2.25 -5.17 -7.86
N PRO A 130 3.34 -4.86 -8.58
CA PRO A 130 4.70 -4.98 -8.04
C PRO A 130 4.88 -4.06 -6.82
N LEU A 131 5.77 -4.44 -5.91
CA LEU A 131 6.10 -3.63 -4.73
C LEU A 131 6.87 -2.36 -5.14
N PHE A 132 7.72 -2.47 -6.14
CA PHE A 132 8.56 -1.40 -6.68
C PHE A 132 8.27 -1.17 -8.15
N VAL A 133 8.25 0.08 -8.59
CA VAL A 133 8.07 0.48 -9.99
C VAL A 133 9.04 1.61 -10.35
N LYS A 134 9.49 1.62 -11.61
CA LYS A 134 10.31 2.72 -12.12
C LYS A 134 9.43 3.91 -12.47
N PRO A 135 9.70 5.10 -11.91
CA PRO A 135 8.97 6.28 -12.29
C PRO A 135 9.42 6.78 -13.67
N LYS A 136 8.52 7.40 -14.42
CA LYS A 136 8.81 7.99 -15.74
C LYS A 136 9.73 9.21 -15.67
N HIS A 137 9.88 9.81 -14.50
CA HIS A 137 10.81 10.91 -14.22
C HIS A 137 11.14 10.92 -12.71
N LYS A 138 12.20 11.63 -12.33
CA LYS A 138 12.54 11.83 -10.93
C LYS A 138 11.49 12.70 -10.25
N LEU A 139 10.87 12.20 -9.17
CA LEU A 139 9.83 12.92 -8.46
C LEU A 139 10.39 14.10 -7.67
N SER A 140 9.70 15.22 -7.75
CA SER A 140 9.94 16.38 -6.90
C SER A 140 9.12 16.31 -5.61
N VAL A 141 9.48 17.16 -4.65
CA VAL A 141 8.68 17.37 -3.44
C VAL A 141 7.25 17.81 -3.79
N GLN A 142 7.10 18.60 -4.87
CA GLN A 142 5.78 19.06 -5.30
C GLN A 142 4.92 17.90 -5.85
N ASP A 143 5.51 16.98 -6.62
CA ASP A 143 4.79 15.80 -7.11
C ASP A 143 4.20 14.98 -5.95
N VAL A 144 4.99 14.80 -4.87
CA VAL A 144 4.52 14.07 -3.69
C VAL A 144 3.43 14.85 -2.94
N LYS A 145 3.56 16.18 -2.82
CA LYS A 145 2.51 17.03 -2.21
C LYS A 145 1.20 16.99 -3.00
N ASP A 146 1.28 16.98 -4.32
CA ASP A 146 0.10 16.93 -5.18
C ASP A 146 -0.55 15.55 -5.11
N MET A 147 0.27 14.50 -4.98
CA MET A 147 -0.24 13.15 -4.76
C MET A 147 -0.99 13.00 -3.42
N MET A 148 -0.54 13.69 -2.37
CA MET A 148 -1.25 13.69 -1.09
C MET A 148 -2.63 14.39 -1.14
N ARG A 149 -2.96 15.05 -2.25
CA ARG A 149 -4.27 15.68 -2.50
C ARG A 149 -5.14 14.90 -3.48
N ASP A 150 -4.69 13.73 -3.93
CA ASP A 150 -5.36 12.93 -4.97
C ASP A 150 -6.71 12.39 -4.52
N HIS A 151 -7.72 12.52 -5.40
CA HIS A 151 -9.07 11.96 -5.27
C HIS A 151 -9.43 11.11 -6.49
N TYR A 152 -8.42 10.53 -7.15
CA TYR A 152 -8.53 9.76 -8.39
C TYR A 152 -8.98 10.58 -9.60
N GLU A 153 -8.77 11.90 -9.60
CA GLU A 153 -9.20 12.80 -10.67
C GLU A 153 -8.73 12.34 -12.04
N GLY A 154 -9.65 12.33 -13.00
CA GLY A 154 -9.39 11.93 -14.39
C GLY A 154 -9.20 10.42 -14.60
N THR A 155 -9.54 9.60 -13.62
CA THR A 155 -9.48 8.13 -13.72
C THR A 155 -10.89 7.52 -13.65
N PRO A 156 -11.06 6.21 -13.95
CA PRO A 156 -12.33 5.52 -13.74
C PRO A 156 -12.80 5.44 -12.28
N LEU A 157 -11.92 5.78 -11.32
CA LEU A 157 -12.25 5.81 -9.88
C LEU A 157 -12.49 7.23 -9.35
N ASP A 158 -12.59 8.24 -10.23
CA ASP A 158 -12.77 9.64 -9.86
C ASP A 158 -14.00 9.85 -8.97
N ILE A 159 -13.75 10.10 -7.69
CA ILE A 159 -14.82 10.19 -6.68
C ILE A 159 -15.62 11.49 -6.74
N SER A 160 -15.26 12.41 -7.60
CA SER A 160 -16.05 13.64 -7.87
C SER A 160 -17.11 13.43 -8.95
N ASN A 161 -17.06 12.32 -9.69
CA ASN A 161 -17.91 12.06 -10.85
C ASN A 161 -18.86 10.87 -10.71
N ASP A 162 -18.80 10.13 -9.61
CA ASP A 162 -19.72 9.03 -9.35
C ASP A 162 -20.96 9.46 -8.54
N PHE A 163 -21.88 8.52 -8.30
CA PHE A 163 -23.12 8.81 -7.57
C PHE A 163 -22.90 9.09 -6.07
N GLY A 164 -21.75 8.74 -5.52
CA GLY A 164 -21.37 9.01 -4.14
C GLY A 164 -20.73 10.39 -3.96
N ALA A 165 -20.54 11.17 -5.05
CA ALA A 165 -20.04 12.52 -4.97
C ALA A 165 -20.95 13.41 -4.12
N GLY A 166 -20.35 14.27 -3.31
CA GLY A 166 -21.11 15.25 -2.53
C GLY A 166 -21.68 16.39 -3.39
N PRO A 167 -22.38 17.35 -2.78
CA PRO A 167 -22.91 18.52 -3.50
C PRO A 167 -21.82 19.22 -4.32
N TYR A 168 -22.19 19.69 -5.52
CA TYR A 168 -21.27 20.36 -6.45
C TYR A 168 -20.07 19.51 -6.87
N LYS A 169 -20.23 18.18 -6.93
CA LYS A 169 -19.15 17.23 -7.25
C LYS A 169 -17.98 17.27 -6.27
N THR A 170 -18.26 17.59 -5.01
CA THR A 170 -17.21 17.54 -4.00
C THR A 170 -16.69 16.09 -3.85
N PRO A 171 -15.38 15.90 -3.77
CA PRO A 171 -14.79 14.57 -3.60
C PRO A 171 -14.93 14.01 -2.16
N TYR A 172 -15.57 14.75 -1.27
CA TYR A 172 -15.77 14.31 0.10
C TYR A 172 -17.02 13.48 0.23
N ARG A 173 -16.85 12.19 0.54
CA ARG A 173 -17.96 11.28 0.80
C ARG A 173 -18.64 11.64 2.12
N LEU A 174 -19.93 11.93 2.08
CA LEU A 174 -20.69 12.25 3.29
C LEU A 174 -20.94 11.02 4.17
N SER A 175 -20.84 9.77 3.62
CA SER A 175 -21.03 8.51 4.36
C SER A 175 -22.20 7.69 3.76
N PRO A 176 -22.30 6.41 4.05
CA PRO A 176 -21.28 5.51 4.54
C PRO A 176 -20.37 5.02 3.42
N LEU A 177 -19.17 4.53 3.77
CA LEU A 177 -18.31 3.88 2.79
C LEU A 177 -18.91 2.56 2.29
N ASN A 178 -19.67 1.88 3.12
CA ASN A 178 -20.38 0.63 2.79
C ASN A 178 -21.90 0.85 2.93
N PHE A 179 -22.67 0.31 2.01
CA PHE A 179 -24.13 0.39 2.03
C PHE A 179 -24.75 -0.81 1.30
N LYS A 180 -26.04 -1.04 1.51
CA LYS A 180 -26.78 -2.12 0.84
C LYS A 180 -27.92 -1.56 0.02
N VAL A 181 -28.10 -2.09 -1.19
CA VAL A 181 -29.23 -1.84 -2.07
C VAL A 181 -29.81 -3.19 -2.49
N ASP A 182 -31.08 -3.41 -2.27
CA ASP A 182 -31.78 -4.66 -2.60
C ASP A 182 -31.06 -5.93 -2.10
N GLY A 183 -30.46 -5.85 -0.89
CA GLY A 183 -29.71 -6.95 -0.29
C GLY A 183 -28.26 -7.11 -0.80
N GLN A 184 -27.90 -6.44 -1.87
CA GLN A 184 -26.55 -6.41 -2.41
C GLN A 184 -25.69 -5.38 -1.68
N GLU A 185 -24.50 -5.78 -1.26
CA GLU A 185 -23.54 -4.90 -0.59
C GLU A 185 -22.69 -4.12 -1.61
N TYR A 186 -22.55 -2.83 -1.37
CA TYR A 186 -21.73 -1.90 -2.14
C TYR A 186 -20.80 -1.14 -1.22
N PHE A 187 -19.68 -0.66 -1.76
CA PHE A 187 -18.78 0.25 -1.06
C PHE A 187 -18.12 1.22 -2.04
N ASN A 188 -17.72 2.37 -1.51
CA ASN A 188 -16.98 3.39 -2.25
C ASN A 188 -15.48 3.25 -1.98
N GLU A 189 -14.66 3.61 -2.96
CA GLU A 189 -13.22 3.71 -2.78
C GLU A 189 -12.85 4.78 -1.78
N ARG A 190 -11.70 4.60 -1.13
CA ARG A 190 -11.09 5.62 -0.30
C ARG A 190 -9.93 6.24 -1.09
N PRO A 191 -9.91 7.57 -1.33
CA PRO A 191 -8.79 8.22 -2.01
C PRO A 191 -7.60 8.41 -1.07
N ILE A 192 -6.48 8.89 -1.61
CA ILE A 192 -5.32 9.28 -0.81
C ILE A 192 -5.70 10.47 0.08
N SER A 193 -6.28 11.51 -0.50
CA SER A 193 -6.84 12.64 0.25
C SER A 193 -8.27 12.31 0.71
N THR A 194 -8.40 11.86 1.92
CA THR A 194 -9.70 11.55 2.52
C THR A 194 -10.03 12.52 3.65
N GLN A 195 -11.32 12.75 3.91
CA GLN A 195 -11.78 13.60 5.02
C GLN A 195 -11.33 13.11 6.39
N GLN A 196 -10.89 11.85 6.52
CA GLN A 196 -10.32 11.32 7.76
C GLN A 196 -8.83 11.63 7.94
N SER A 197 -8.17 12.26 6.97
CA SER A 197 -6.75 12.62 7.08
C SER A 197 -6.57 13.70 8.15
N GLY A 198 -5.92 13.35 9.25
CA GLY A 198 -5.68 14.27 10.36
C GLY A 198 -4.54 15.25 10.08
N PHE A 199 -3.47 14.76 9.45
CA PHE A 199 -2.34 15.57 8.99
C PHE A 199 -1.57 14.83 7.89
N VAL A 200 -0.80 15.59 7.11
CA VAL A 200 0.08 15.06 6.06
C VAL A 200 1.43 15.77 6.15
N PHE A 201 2.50 15.04 5.97
CA PHE A 201 3.83 15.62 5.82
C PHE A 201 4.56 14.99 4.63
N VAL A 202 5.51 15.73 4.08
CA VAL A 202 6.45 15.27 3.06
C VAL A 202 7.85 15.54 3.59
N ALA A 203 8.65 14.49 3.75
CA ALA A 203 10.03 14.59 4.19
C ALA A 203 10.97 14.39 2.99
N GLN A 204 12.00 15.23 2.91
CA GLN A 204 13.08 15.08 1.94
C GLN A 204 14.40 14.94 2.68
N MET A 205 14.99 13.74 2.65
CA MET A 205 16.28 13.46 3.26
C MET A 205 17.40 14.04 2.41
N ARG A 206 18.33 14.77 3.03
CA ARG A 206 19.44 15.44 2.35
C ARG A 206 20.73 15.28 3.15
N ALA A 207 21.78 14.74 2.52
CA ALA A 207 23.08 14.54 3.18
C ALA A 207 23.73 15.84 3.68
N HIS A 208 23.49 16.96 2.99
CA HIS A 208 24.08 18.27 3.32
C HIS A 208 23.17 19.16 4.23
N LYS A 209 21.97 18.68 4.55
CA LYS A 209 21.00 19.30 5.47
C LYS A 209 20.23 18.21 6.19
N PRO A 210 20.83 17.60 7.21
CA PRO A 210 20.21 16.47 7.91
C PRO A 210 19.02 16.87 8.80
N ASP A 211 18.85 18.13 9.13
CA ASP A 211 17.84 18.74 10.00
C ASP A 211 16.91 19.76 9.26
#